data_9b3101b584a44dde2d94d56120b19c29
#
_entry.id   9b3101b584a44dde2d94d56120b19c29
#
_cell.length_a   1.000
_cell.length_b   1.000
_cell.length_c   1.000
_cell.angle_alpha   90.00
_cell.angle_beta   90.00
_cell.angle_gamma   90.00
#
_symmetry.space_group_name_H-M   'P 1'
#
loop_
_entity.id
_entity.type
_entity.pdbx_description
1 polymer ?
#
loop_
_entity_poly.entity_id
_entity_poly.type
_entity_poly.pdbx_seq_one_letter_code
_entity_poly.pdbx_strand_id
1 'polypeptide(L)'
;MLNYAVGVLKARPNTRVYLDGTHSSWLGSGDAAHRLSQAGVADADGFFLNVSNYRLTEHLEKYGTWIAKCLWFATDPGSWGLGHFDWCASQYYPANPNDFSTWHLTDQWYADNVESQTWVPYPGDAGLKRFVVDTSRNGQGPWTPTASYPDPQDWCNPPGRGLGLTPTADTGNELIDAFLWIKIPGESDGECTRGLGPGGVTVDPEWGIIDPAAGAWFKQMALELAKNANP
;
A
#
# COMPACT_ATOMS: atom_id res chain seq x y z
N MET A 1 -18.33 -12.03 -3.78
CA MET A 1 -17.32 -13.02 -3.38
C MET A 1 -16.52 -12.57 -2.16
N LEU A 2 -15.86 -11.40 -2.16
CA LEU A 2 -15.04 -10.92 -1.04
C LEU A 2 -15.82 -10.79 0.27
N ASN A 3 -16.99 -10.15 0.27
CA ASN A 3 -17.85 -10.05 1.46
C ASN A 3 -18.17 -11.42 2.10
N TYR A 4 -18.42 -12.45 1.28
CA TYR A 4 -18.62 -13.81 1.78
C TYR A 4 -17.34 -14.35 2.44
N ALA A 5 -16.20 -14.18 1.80
CA ALA A 5 -14.91 -14.63 2.35
C ALA A 5 -14.58 -13.92 3.68
N VAL A 6 -14.80 -12.61 3.76
CA VAL A 6 -14.65 -11.84 5.02
C VAL A 6 -15.53 -12.45 6.11
N GLY A 7 -16.83 -12.67 5.86
CA GLY A 7 -17.74 -13.25 6.84
C GLY A 7 -17.31 -14.64 7.32
N VAL A 8 -16.86 -15.51 6.41
CA VAL A 8 -16.38 -16.86 6.76
C VAL A 8 -15.10 -16.81 7.60
N LEU A 9 -14.16 -15.95 7.25
CA LEU A 9 -12.88 -15.82 7.97
C LEU A 9 -13.08 -15.15 9.33
N LYS A 10 -13.90 -14.12 9.43
CA LYS A 10 -14.23 -13.43 10.69
C LYS A 10 -14.99 -14.30 11.67
N ALA A 11 -15.71 -15.33 11.20
CA ALA A 11 -16.34 -16.33 12.06
C ALA A 11 -15.33 -17.26 12.74
N ARG A 12 -14.04 -17.21 12.39
CA ARG A 12 -12.99 -18.04 12.99
C ARG A 12 -12.38 -17.32 14.21
N PRO A 13 -12.24 -17.98 15.36
CA PRO A 13 -11.58 -17.38 16.50
C PRO A 13 -10.10 -17.08 16.17
N ASN A 14 -9.57 -16.02 16.74
CA ASN A 14 -8.17 -15.61 16.59
C ASN A 14 -7.73 -15.30 15.14
N THR A 15 -8.67 -14.95 14.27
CA THR A 15 -8.39 -14.57 12.89
C THR A 15 -8.58 -13.06 12.71
N ARG A 16 -7.57 -12.41 12.14
CA ARG A 16 -7.65 -11.02 11.66
C ARG A 16 -7.72 -11.04 10.14
N VAL A 17 -8.57 -10.18 9.58
CA VAL A 17 -8.83 -10.10 8.14
C VAL A 17 -8.55 -8.69 7.66
N TYR A 18 -7.61 -8.57 6.74
CA TYR A 18 -7.25 -7.32 6.07
C TYR A 18 -7.42 -7.47 4.57
N LEU A 19 -8.04 -6.48 3.94
CA LEU A 19 -8.27 -6.45 2.50
C LEU A 19 -7.18 -5.64 1.79
N ASP A 20 -6.90 -5.93 0.53
CA ASP A 20 -5.89 -5.22 -0.25
C ASP A 20 -6.31 -3.76 -0.48
N GLY A 21 -5.54 -2.83 0.08
CA GLY A 21 -5.65 -1.39 -0.08
C GLY A 21 -4.65 -0.82 -1.08
N THR A 22 -3.93 -1.68 -1.79
CA THR A 22 -2.95 -1.31 -2.82
C THR A 22 -1.70 -0.59 -2.27
N HIS A 23 -1.26 0.47 -2.92
CA HIS A 23 -0.11 1.29 -2.50
C HIS A 23 -0.24 2.74 -2.97
N SER A 24 0.55 3.63 -2.39
CA SER A 24 0.45 5.09 -2.48
C SER A 24 0.74 5.71 -3.86
N SER A 25 1.04 4.93 -4.88
CA SER A 25 1.29 5.47 -6.23
C SER A 25 0.44 4.81 -7.32
N TRP A 26 -0.67 4.20 -6.94
CA TRP A 26 -1.60 3.58 -7.89
C TRP A 26 -2.99 4.20 -7.78
N LEU A 27 -3.86 3.71 -6.89
CA LEU A 27 -5.19 4.28 -6.73
C LEU A 27 -5.15 5.55 -5.88
N GLY A 28 -5.97 6.55 -6.21
CA GLY A 28 -6.24 7.63 -5.26
C GLY A 28 -6.91 7.10 -3.99
N SER A 29 -6.72 7.77 -2.86
CA SER A 29 -7.28 7.31 -1.57
C SER A 29 -8.79 7.11 -1.62
N GLY A 30 -9.53 7.95 -2.35
CA GLY A 30 -10.97 7.83 -2.55
C GLY A 30 -11.37 6.59 -3.34
N ASP A 31 -10.68 6.28 -4.44
CA ASP A 31 -10.94 5.07 -5.23
C ASP A 31 -10.60 3.79 -4.45
N ALA A 32 -9.48 3.79 -3.71
CA ALA A 32 -9.11 2.69 -2.83
C ALA A 32 -10.17 2.48 -1.73
N ALA A 33 -10.60 3.54 -1.05
CA ALA A 33 -11.65 3.50 -0.03
C ALA A 33 -12.98 2.97 -0.60
N HIS A 34 -13.38 3.42 -1.79
CA HIS A 34 -14.60 2.95 -2.44
C HIS A 34 -14.55 1.44 -2.72
N ARG A 35 -13.45 0.94 -3.29
CA ARG A 35 -13.25 -0.49 -3.56
C ARG A 35 -13.24 -1.32 -2.28
N LEU A 36 -12.56 -0.86 -1.24
CA LEU A 36 -12.54 -1.49 0.08
C LEU A 36 -13.94 -1.54 0.70
N SER A 37 -14.72 -0.46 0.61
CA SER A 37 -16.11 -0.44 1.06
C SER A 37 -16.96 -1.49 0.34
N GLN A 38 -16.87 -1.58 -0.97
CA GLN A 38 -17.57 -2.59 -1.77
C GLN A 38 -17.11 -4.03 -1.46
N ALA A 39 -15.84 -4.19 -1.10
CA ALA A 39 -15.25 -5.49 -0.76
C ALA A 39 -15.61 -5.97 0.66
N GLY A 40 -16.25 -5.13 1.49
CA GLY A 40 -16.69 -5.49 2.84
C GLY A 40 -15.69 -5.18 3.94
N VAL A 41 -14.88 -4.13 3.78
CA VAL A 41 -13.93 -3.68 4.81
C VAL A 41 -14.62 -3.32 6.13
N ALA A 42 -15.91 -2.97 6.08
CA ALA A 42 -16.71 -2.70 7.28
C ALA A 42 -16.70 -3.88 8.26
N ASP A 43 -16.76 -5.11 7.75
CA ASP A 43 -16.78 -6.34 8.52
C ASP A 43 -15.37 -6.93 8.75
N ALA A 44 -14.36 -6.46 8.02
CA ALA A 44 -12.97 -6.84 8.21
C ALA A 44 -12.31 -6.08 9.36
N ASP A 45 -11.13 -6.51 9.81
CA ASP A 45 -10.33 -5.78 10.80
C ASP A 45 -9.74 -4.50 10.19
N GLY A 46 -9.46 -4.53 8.88
CA GLY A 46 -8.94 -3.38 8.16
C GLY A 46 -8.48 -3.73 6.75
N PHE A 47 -7.42 -3.05 6.32
CA PHE A 47 -6.82 -3.27 5.01
C PHE A 47 -5.29 -3.35 5.11
N PHE A 48 -4.63 -3.87 4.08
CA PHE A 48 -3.18 -3.90 4.02
C PHE A 48 -2.66 -3.07 2.85
N LEU A 49 -1.42 -2.60 2.97
CA LEU A 49 -0.77 -1.76 1.97
C LEU A 49 0.57 -2.35 1.55
N ASN A 50 0.96 -2.09 0.30
CA ASN A 50 2.31 -2.30 -0.24
C ASN A 50 2.75 -3.75 -0.45
N VAL A 51 1.86 -4.72 -0.33
CA VAL A 51 2.24 -6.12 -0.58
C VAL A 51 2.75 -6.28 -2.00
N SER A 52 3.94 -6.86 -2.12
CA SER A 52 4.68 -6.99 -3.38
C SER A 52 5.06 -5.66 -4.05
N ASN A 53 5.22 -4.59 -3.28
CA ASN A 53 5.64 -3.27 -3.77
C ASN A 53 6.76 -2.67 -2.92
N TYR A 54 7.19 -1.45 -3.25
CA TYR A 54 8.43 -0.85 -2.72
C TYR A 54 8.23 0.59 -2.22
N ARG A 55 6.99 1.02 -1.94
CA ARG A 55 6.72 2.42 -1.52
C ARG A 55 7.24 2.67 -0.12
N LEU A 56 7.81 3.87 0.10
CA LEU A 56 8.34 4.27 1.40
C LEU A 56 7.26 4.22 2.49
N THR A 57 7.63 3.80 3.68
CA THR A 57 6.70 3.65 4.81
C THR A 57 5.97 4.96 5.12
N GLU A 58 6.67 6.10 5.14
CA GLU A 58 6.07 7.41 5.38
C GLU A 58 4.98 7.79 4.36
N HIS A 59 5.14 7.38 3.09
CA HIS A 59 4.10 7.57 2.06
C HIS A 59 2.89 6.67 2.32
N LEU A 60 3.13 5.45 2.79
CA LEU A 60 2.08 4.48 3.08
C LEU A 60 1.28 4.86 4.33
N GLU A 61 1.93 5.41 5.34
CA GLU A 61 1.29 5.93 6.55
C GLU A 61 0.28 7.02 6.21
N LYS A 62 0.69 8.01 5.42
CA LYS A 62 -0.23 9.08 4.96
C LYS A 62 -1.36 8.52 4.11
N TYR A 63 -1.03 7.71 3.12
CA TYR A 63 -2.00 7.12 2.21
C TYR A 63 -3.03 6.25 2.94
N GLY A 64 -2.59 5.38 3.86
CA GLY A 64 -3.48 4.57 4.69
C GLY A 64 -4.37 5.42 5.60
N THR A 65 -3.82 6.47 6.21
CA THR A 65 -4.58 7.42 7.02
C THR A 65 -5.68 8.08 6.19
N TRP A 66 -5.38 8.53 4.98
CA TRP A 66 -6.38 9.14 4.10
C TRP A 66 -7.46 8.15 3.66
N ILE A 67 -7.10 6.90 3.37
CA ILE A 67 -8.08 5.83 3.09
C ILE A 67 -9.00 5.63 4.29
N ALA A 68 -8.45 5.52 5.50
CA ALA A 68 -9.23 5.32 6.72
C ALA A 68 -10.20 6.48 6.99
N LYS A 69 -9.74 7.72 6.83
CA LYS A 69 -10.56 8.94 6.95
C LYS A 69 -11.62 9.02 5.86
N CYS A 70 -11.28 8.69 4.61
CA CYS A 70 -12.23 8.66 3.50
C CYS A 70 -13.30 7.58 3.69
N LEU A 71 -12.94 6.40 4.19
CA LEU A 71 -13.91 5.35 4.53
C LEU A 71 -14.94 5.88 5.52
N TRP A 72 -14.51 6.49 6.62
CA TRP A 72 -15.44 7.08 7.58
C TRP A 72 -16.28 8.19 6.95
N PHE A 73 -15.63 9.15 6.28
CA PHE A 73 -16.27 10.30 5.65
C PHE A 73 -17.39 9.89 4.67
N ALA A 74 -17.13 8.87 3.84
CA ALA A 74 -18.07 8.46 2.80
C ALA A 74 -19.06 7.36 3.23
N THR A 75 -18.93 6.79 4.43
CA THR A 75 -19.83 5.72 4.90
C THR A 75 -20.59 6.04 6.18
N ASP A 76 -20.18 7.04 6.96
CA ASP A 76 -20.90 7.43 8.17
C ASP A 76 -22.23 8.11 7.79
N PRO A 77 -23.38 7.62 8.31
CA PRO A 77 -24.70 8.16 7.95
C PRO A 77 -24.90 9.64 8.27
N GLY A 78 -24.13 10.18 9.20
CA GLY A 78 -24.22 11.59 9.60
C GLY A 78 -23.20 12.49 8.88
N SER A 79 -22.24 11.92 8.17
CA SER A 79 -21.24 12.70 7.45
C SER A 79 -21.86 13.41 6.24
N TRP A 80 -21.43 14.64 5.99
CA TRP A 80 -21.85 15.39 4.80
C TRP A 80 -21.30 14.77 3.50
N GLY A 81 -20.28 13.94 3.58
CA GLY A 81 -19.69 13.22 2.47
C GLY A 81 -20.27 11.82 2.23
N LEU A 82 -21.38 11.47 2.88
CA LEU A 82 -21.97 10.13 2.74
C LEU A 82 -22.20 9.77 1.25
N GLY A 83 -21.60 8.66 0.81
CA GLY A 83 -21.63 8.17 -0.56
C GLY A 83 -20.59 8.78 -1.49
N HIS A 84 -19.87 9.82 -1.08
CA HIS A 84 -18.98 10.62 -1.93
C HIS A 84 -17.48 10.29 -1.70
N PHE A 85 -17.07 9.11 -2.11
CA PHE A 85 -15.65 8.73 -2.15
C PHE A 85 -14.84 9.57 -3.14
N ASP A 86 -15.48 10.08 -4.17
CA ASP A 86 -14.93 10.96 -5.20
C ASP A 86 -14.57 12.36 -4.70
N TRP A 87 -15.07 12.75 -3.52
CA TRP A 87 -14.70 14.02 -2.89
C TRP A 87 -13.44 13.91 -2.04
N CYS A 88 -13.01 12.70 -1.70
CA CYS A 88 -11.84 12.50 -0.85
C CYS A 88 -10.55 13.01 -1.50
N ALA A 89 -9.83 13.86 -0.81
CA ALA A 89 -8.49 14.28 -1.21
C ALA A 89 -7.52 13.09 -1.25
N SER A 90 -6.50 13.17 -2.10
CA SER A 90 -5.57 12.08 -2.33
C SER A 90 -4.14 12.59 -2.56
N GLN A 91 -3.19 11.68 -2.81
CA GLN A 91 -1.84 12.00 -3.25
C GLN A 91 -1.79 12.71 -4.62
N TYR A 92 -2.89 12.70 -5.37
CA TYR A 92 -2.99 13.31 -6.69
C TYR A 92 -3.62 14.70 -6.68
N TYR A 93 -4.43 15.01 -5.67
CA TYR A 93 -5.05 16.30 -5.46
C TYR A 93 -5.58 16.42 -4.01
N PRO A 94 -5.34 17.53 -3.31
CA PRO A 94 -4.57 18.73 -3.71
C PRO A 94 -3.04 18.54 -3.70
N ALA A 95 -2.54 17.39 -3.23
CA ALA A 95 -1.13 17.04 -3.28
C ALA A 95 -0.64 16.78 -4.72
N ASN A 96 0.67 16.66 -4.87
CA ASN A 96 1.32 16.21 -6.09
C ASN A 96 2.02 14.87 -5.83
N PRO A 97 1.72 13.79 -6.58
CA PRO A 97 2.29 12.46 -6.33
C PRO A 97 3.81 12.40 -6.49
N ASN A 98 4.40 13.34 -7.24
CA ASN A 98 5.83 13.43 -7.50
C ASN A 98 6.57 14.37 -6.52
N ASP A 99 5.85 14.98 -5.58
CA ASP A 99 6.42 15.91 -4.60
C ASP A 99 5.79 15.67 -3.22
N PHE A 100 6.48 14.85 -2.42
CA PHE A 100 6.02 14.47 -1.09
C PHE A 100 5.85 15.68 -0.16
N SER A 101 6.61 16.76 -0.39
CA SER A 101 6.47 17.98 0.41
C SER A 101 5.09 18.62 0.31
N THR A 102 4.35 18.35 -0.77
CA THR A 102 2.97 18.84 -0.97
C THR A 102 1.90 17.99 -0.30
N TRP A 103 2.26 16.81 0.24
CA TRP A 103 1.27 15.87 0.78
C TRP A 103 0.57 16.38 2.04
N HIS A 104 1.19 17.33 2.75
CA HIS A 104 0.54 18.07 3.83
C HIS A 104 -0.75 18.80 3.40
N LEU A 105 -0.90 19.14 2.10
CA LEU A 105 -2.13 19.77 1.59
C LEU A 105 -3.32 18.82 1.66
N THR A 106 -3.07 17.53 1.45
CA THR A 106 -4.11 16.49 1.62
C THR A 106 -4.43 16.25 3.09
N ASP A 107 -3.42 16.27 3.98
CA ASP A 107 -3.66 16.24 5.42
C ASP A 107 -4.54 17.41 5.86
N GLN A 108 -4.23 18.61 5.38
CA GLN A 108 -5.00 19.81 5.68
C GLN A 108 -6.45 19.71 5.17
N TRP A 109 -6.64 19.14 3.98
CA TRP A 109 -7.98 18.93 3.46
C TRP A 109 -8.82 18.04 4.39
N TYR A 110 -8.24 16.92 4.90
CA TYR A 110 -8.93 16.04 5.84
C TYR A 110 -9.20 16.74 7.18
N ALA A 111 -8.24 17.52 7.70
CA ALA A 111 -8.43 18.31 8.91
C ALA A 111 -9.61 19.29 8.76
N ASP A 112 -9.67 20.01 7.65
CA ASP A 112 -10.69 21.05 7.41
C ASP A 112 -12.07 20.47 7.06
N ASN A 113 -12.13 19.35 6.37
CA ASN A 113 -13.39 18.84 5.80
C ASN A 113 -13.94 17.60 6.49
N VAL A 114 -13.12 16.86 7.23
CA VAL A 114 -13.52 15.60 7.86
C VAL A 114 -13.46 15.71 9.38
N GLU A 115 -12.33 16.09 9.93
CA GLU A 115 -12.13 16.13 11.38
C GLU A 115 -12.86 17.31 12.06
N SER A 116 -13.00 18.44 11.35
CA SER A 116 -13.65 19.64 11.87
C SER A 116 -15.18 19.61 11.81
N GLN A 117 -15.79 18.52 11.36
CA GLN A 117 -17.26 18.39 11.33
C GLN A 117 -17.85 18.53 12.72
N THR A 118 -18.85 19.41 12.86
CA THR A 118 -19.48 19.67 14.16
C THR A 118 -20.82 18.96 14.34
N TRP A 119 -21.50 18.56 13.27
CA TRP A 119 -22.80 17.89 13.29
C TRP A 119 -22.70 16.37 13.52
N VAL A 120 -21.56 15.76 13.17
CA VAL A 120 -21.20 14.39 13.56
C VAL A 120 -19.81 14.44 14.17
N PRO A 121 -19.63 14.00 15.39
CA PRO A 121 -18.30 13.97 16.00
C PRO A 121 -17.38 13.04 15.23
N TYR A 122 -16.26 13.54 14.75
CA TYR A 122 -15.18 12.72 14.23
C TYR A 122 -14.67 11.79 15.34
N PRO A 123 -14.58 10.47 15.11
CA PRO A 123 -14.31 9.51 16.18
C PRO A 123 -12.86 9.52 16.68
N GLY A 124 -12.00 10.36 16.09
CA GLY A 124 -10.56 10.25 16.26
C GLY A 124 -9.98 9.06 15.49
N ASP A 125 -8.68 9.04 15.33
CA ASP A 125 -8.00 7.99 14.55
C ASP A 125 -8.24 6.59 15.14
N ALA A 126 -8.31 6.46 16.46
CA ALA A 126 -8.61 5.20 17.13
C ALA A 126 -9.97 4.58 16.73
N GLY A 127 -10.93 5.39 16.29
CA GLY A 127 -12.26 4.95 15.86
C GLY A 127 -12.37 4.61 14.37
N LEU A 128 -11.30 4.80 13.59
CA LEU A 128 -11.26 4.51 12.16
C LEU A 128 -10.88 3.04 11.86
N LYS A 129 -11.06 2.65 10.60
CA LYS A 129 -10.51 1.37 10.10
C LYS A 129 -8.99 1.41 10.12
N ARG A 130 -8.41 0.38 10.72
CA ARG A 130 -6.97 0.22 10.83
C ARG A 130 -6.35 -0.45 9.61
N PHE A 131 -5.04 -0.42 9.51
CA PHE A 131 -4.33 -1.09 8.44
C PHE A 131 -3.00 -1.70 8.90
N VAL A 132 -2.46 -2.57 8.07
CA VAL A 132 -1.10 -3.11 8.19
C VAL A 132 -0.30 -2.73 6.96
N VAL A 133 1.00 -2.62 7.11
CA VAL A 133 1.90 -2.22 6.03
C VAL A 133 2.93 -3.32 5.79
N ASP A 134 3.08 -3.72 4.52
CA ASP A 134 4.19 -4.57 4.11
C ASP A 134 5.48 -3.74 3.97
N THR A 135 6.42 -3.99 4.86
CA THR A 135 7.74 -3.35 4.89
C THR A 135 8.86 -4.27 4.43
N SER A 136 8.53 -5.42 3.84
CA SER A 136 9.48 -6.48 3.51
C SER A 136 10.59 -6.04 2.54
N ARG A 137 10.31 -5.10 1.63
CA ARG A 137 11.23 -4.77 0.53
C ARG A 137 11.34 -3.26 0.27
N ASN A 138 10.84 -2.41 1.14
CA ASN A 138 10.69 -0.98 0.89
C ASN A 138 11.73 -0.08 1.54
N GLY A 139 12.79 -0.64 2.13
CA GLY A 139 13.79 0.14 2.86
C GLY A 139 14.56 1.18 2.02
N GLN A 140 14.59 1.00 0.70
CA GLN A 140 15.19 1.94 -0.26
C GLN A 140 14.13 2.66 -1.11
N GLY A 141 12.85 2.46 -0.81
CA GLY A 141 11.76 3.02 -1.60
C GLY A 141 11.66 2.44 -3.03
N PRO A 142 10.86 3.09 -3.90
CA PRO A 142 10.66 2.64 -5.27
C PRO A 142 11.92 2.78 -6.11
N TRP A 143 12.05 1.90 -7.10
CA TRP A 143 13.14 1.95 -8.06
C TRP A 143 12.83 2.92 -9.21
N THR A 144 13.85 3.67 -9.62
CA THR A 144 13.83 4.46 -10.85
C THR A 144 14.95 3.95 -11.74
N PRO A 145 14.66 3.40 -12.93
CA PRO A 145 15.68 2.88 -13.81
C PRO A 145 16.59 4.00 -14.31
N THR A 146 17.87 3.69 -14.46
CA THR A 146 18.87 4.61 -15.05
C THR A 146 18.91 4.49 -16.57
N ALA A 147 18.43 3.38 -17.13
CA ALA A 147 18.26 3.16 -18.54
C ALA A 147 16.80 3.37 -18.96
N SER A 148 16.59 3.73 -20.22
CA SER A 148 15.24 3.84 -20.79
C SER A 148 14.78 2.47 -21.28
N TYR A 149 13.61 2.05 -20.79
CA TYR A 149 12.95 0.80 -21.17
C TYR A 149 11.58 1.08 -21.80
N PRO A 150 11.11 0.22 -22.74
CA PRO A 150 9.74 0.32 -23.28
C PRO A 150 8.67 0.22 -22.21
N ASP A 151 8.86 -0.66 -21.22
CA ASP A 151 8.09 -0.80 -19.99
C ASP A 151 9.08 -1.13 -18.88
N PRO A 152 9.37 -0.20 -17.97
CA PRO A 152 10.38 -0.41 -16.94
C PRO A 152 10.03 -1.51 -15.95
N GLN A 153 8.74 -1.86 -15.79
CA GLN A 153 8.30 -2.88 -14.83
C GLN A 153 8.91 -2.63 -13.44
N ASP A 154 8.83 -1.37 -12.97
CA ASP A 154 9.49 -0.89 -11.76
C ASP A 154 9.07 -1.63 -10.48
N TRP A 155 7.96 -2.34 -10.56
CA TRP A 155 7.43 -3.23 -9.51
C TRP A 155 8.04 -4.64 -9.54
N CYS A 156 8.61 -5.08 -10.68
CA CYS A 156 9.02 -6.46 -10.92
C CYS A 156 10.51 -6.63 -10.67
N ASN A 157 10.87 -7.31 -9.59
CA ASN A 157 12.26 -7.58 -9.17
C ASN A 157 13.22 -6.39 -9.35
N PRO A 158 12.90 -5.17 -8.90
CA PRO A 158 13.79 -4.03 -9.09
C PRO A 158 15.10 -4.23 -8.32
N PRO A 159 16.25 -3.90 -8.94
CA PRO A 159 17.56 -4.04 -8.30
C PRO A 159 17.79 -2.97 -7.22
N GLY A 160 18.75 -3.20 -6.34
CA GLY A 160 19.20 -2.23 -5.35
C GLY A 160 18.20 -1.95 -4.23
N ARG A 161 17.14 -2.77 -4.10
CA ARG A 161 16.18 -2.58 -3.00
C ARG A 161 16.70 -3.14 -1.69
N GLY A 162 16.11 -2.71 -0.57
CA GLY A 162 16.50 -3.13 0.78
C GLY A 162 15.30 -3.57 1.62
N LEU A 163 15.56 -4.39 2.62
CA LEU A 163 14.59 -4.66 3.67
C LEU A 163 14.22 -3.34 4.35
N GLY A 164 12.95 -3.14 4.61
CA GLY A 164 12.45 -2.03 5.42
C GLY A 164 12.33 -2.40 6.89
N LEU A 165 11.49 -1.66 7.61
CA LEU A 165 11.28 -1.84 9.05
C LEU A 165 11.01 -3.30 9.40
N THR A 166 11.64 -3.77 10.46
CA THR A 166 11.41 -5.13 10.99
C THR A 166 9.95 -5.29 11.46
N PRO A 167 9.37 -6.49 11.32
CA PRO A 167 8.00 -6.73 11.77
C PRO A 167 7.80 -6.35 13.24
N THR A 168 6.80 -5.52 13.49
CA THR A 168 6.42 -5.07 14.84
C THR A 168 4.96 -4.63 14.89
N ALA A 169 4.32 -4.81 16.05
CA ALA A 169 3.04 -4.20 16.38
C ALA A 169 3.20 -2.86 17.13
N ASP A 170 4.41 -2.52 17.54
CA ASP A 170 4.73 -1.20 18.10
C ASP A 170 5.11 -0.26 16.95
N THR A 171 4.10 0.32 16.33
CA THR A 171 4.25 1.16 15.12
C THR A 171 4.36 2.64 15.42
N GLY A 172 4.01 3.06 16.64
CA GLY A 172 3.90 4.48 17.01
C GLY A 172 2.72 5.22 16.36
N ASN A 173 1.87 4.53 15.58
CA ASN A 173 0.71 5.10 14.89
C ASN A 173 -0.55 4.28 15.21
N GLU A 174 -1.57 4.94 15.78
CA GLU A 174 -2.81 4.28 16.23
C GLU A 174 -3.59 3.59 15.11
N LEU A 175 -3.44 4.05 13.86
CA LEU A 175 -4.10 3.45 12.70
C LEU A 175 -3.38 2.23 12.15
N ILE A 176 -2.12 2.01 12.53
CA ILE A 176 -1.31 0.92 11.99
C ILE A 176 -1.21 -0.20 13.02
N ASP A 177 -1.89 -1.31 12.75
CA ASP A 177 -1.86 -2.48 13.64
C ASP A 177 -0.49 -3.18 13.66
N ALA A 178 0.22 -3.18 12.53
CA ALA A 178 1.57 -3.72 12.45
C ALA A 178 2.30 -3.32 11.16
N PHE A 179 3.62 -3.25 11.25
CA PHE A 179 4.53 -3.44 10.11
C PHE A 179 4.81 -4.92 9.98
N LEU A 180 4.71 -5.46 8.77
CA LEU A 180 4.84 -6.89 8.51
C LEU A 180 5.72 -7.14 7.28
N TRP A 181 6.29 -8.33 7.18
CA TRP A 181 6.91 -8.83 5.97
C TRP A 181 5.96 -9.85 5.34
N ILE A 182 4.93 -9.33 4.65
CA ILE A 182 3.86 -10.16 4.05
C ILE A 182 4.37 -10.82 2.78
N LYS A 183 4.98 -10.04 1.87
CA LYS A 183 5.75 -10.60 0.77
C LYS A 183 7.08 -11.15 1.35
N ILE A 184 7.37 -12.39 1.11
CA ILE A 184 8.61 -13.02 1.58
C ILE A 184 9.81 -12.35 0.89
N PRO A 185 10.75 -11.71 1.63
CA PRO A 185 11.93 -11.11 1.04
C PRO A 185 12.77 -12.16 0.30
N GLY A 186 13.06 -11.90 -0.97
CA GLY A 186 13.82 -12.82 -1.82
C GLY A 186 12.97 -13.72 -2.71
N GLU A 187 11.65 -13.71 -2.58
CA GLU A 187 10.79 -14.33 -3.58
C GLU A 187 10.64 -13.43 -4.82
N SER A 188 10.87 -14.04 -6.00
CA SER A 188 10.70 -13.37 -7.29
C SER A 188 9.26 -12.91 -7.54
N ASP A 189 9.12 -11.78 -8.22
CA ASP A 189 7.84 -11.29 -8.75
C ASP A 189 7.51 -11.93 -10.11
N GLY A 190 8.45 -12.61 -10.75
CA GLY A 190 8.31 -13.29 -12.03
C GLY A 190 9.44 -13.00 -12.99
N GLU A 191 9.29 -13.46 -14.22
CA GLU A 191 10.24 -13.22 -15.30
C GLU A 191 10.06 -11.81 -15.86
N CYS A 192 10.83 -10.86 -15.35
CA CYS A 192 10.76 -9.46 -15.73
C CYS A 192 11.58 -9.21 -17.00
N THR A 193 11.02 -8.48 -17.96
CA THR A 193 11.65 -8.28 -19.27
C THR A 193 11.96 -6.82 -19.59
N ARG A 194 11.54 -5.91 -18.72
CA ARG A 194 11.61 -4.45 -18.91
C ARG A 194 10.97 -4.00 -20.25
N GLY A 195 10.01 -4.78 -20.74
CA GLY A 195 9.36 -4.53 -22.04
C GLY A 195 10.24 -4.85 -23.25
N LEU A 196 11.37 -5.50 -23.06
CA LEU A 196 12.32 -5.84 -24.14
C LEU A 196 11.98 -7.13 -24.88
N GLY A 197 10.72 -7.42 -25.13
CA GLY A 197 10.46 -8.56 -25.99
C GLY A 197 9.01 -8.91 -26.21
N PRO A 198 8.63 -9.31 -27.42
CA PRO A 198 8.01 -10.58 -27.59
C PRO A 198 8.92 -11.51 -28.38
N GLY A 199 9.05 -12.75 -27.96
CA GLY A 199 9.59 -13.81 -28.82
C GLY A 199 10.98 -14.31 -28.48
N GLY A 200 11.28 -14.48 -27.27
CA GLY A 200 12.49 -15.20 -26.87
C GLY A 200 12.75 -15.02 -25.39
N VAL A 201 13.45 -15.92 -24.82
CA VAL A 201 13.97 -15.85 -23.48
C VAL A 201 14.55 -14.47 -23.25
N THR A 202 13.89 -13.69 -22.47
CA THR A 202 14.34 -12.34 -22.17
C THR A 202 15.09 -12.37 -20.87
N VAL A 203 16.39 -12.20 -21.00
CA VAL A 203 17.25 -11.88 -19.88
C VAL A 203 16.82 -10.53 -19.35
N ASP A 204 16.53 -10.42 -18.05
CA ASP A 204 16.35 -9.12 -17.41
C ASP A 204 17.67 -8.35 -17.51
N PRO A 205 17.71 -7.19 -18.18
CA PRO A 205 18.94 -6.42 -18.37
C PRO A 205 19.54 -5.89 -17.08
N GLU A 206 18.73 -5.72 -16.04
CA GLU A 206 19.19 -5.24 -14.73
C GLU A 206 19.91 -6.35 -13.94
N TRP A 207 19.50 -7.60 -14.11
CA TRP A 207 20.08 -8.74 -13.41
C TRP A 207 21.06 -9.55 -14.28
N GLY A 208 21.00 -9.39 -15.60
CA GLY A 208 21.82 -10.14 -16.55
C GLY A 208 21.47 -11.63 -16.64
N ILE A 209 20.32 -12.03 -16.14
CA ILE A 209 19.81 -13.41 -16.15
C ILE A 209 18.31 -13.42 -16.48
N ILE A 210 17.78 -14.61 -16.73
CA ILE A 210 16.33 -14.83 -16.68
C ILE A 210 15.93 -14.88 -15.22
N ASP A 211 15.02 -14.01 -14.82
CA ASP A 211 14.53 -14.00 -13.47
C ASP A 211 13.81 -15.32 -13.12
N PRO A 212 13.88 -15.77 -11.87
CA PRO A 212 13.10 -16.93 -11.45
C PRO A 212 11.60 -16.68 -11.59
N ALA A 213 10.85 -17.75 -11.82
CA ALA A 213 9.39 -17.68 -11.86
C ALA A 213 8.80 -17.05 -10.58
N ALA A 214 7.62 -16.44 -10.69
CA ALA A 214 6.94 -15.83 -9.56
C ALA A 214 6.83 -16.79 -8.35
N GLY A 215 7.20 -16.32 -7.17
CA GLY A 215 7.23 -17.10 -5.94
C GLY A 215 8.47 -17.99 -5.76
N ALA A 216 9.32 -18.14 -6.79
CA ALA A 216 10.59 -18.86 -6.65
C ALA A 216 11.65 -18.00 -5.95
N TRP A 217 12.60 -18.66 -5.28
CA TRP A 217 13.68 -17.96 -4.56
C TRP A 217 14.66 -17.29 -5.51
N PHE A 218 14.83 -15.98 -5.35
CA PHE A 218 15.76 -15.17 -6.13
C PHE A 218 16.97 -14.76 -5.26
N LYS A 219 18.01 -15.59 -5.28
CA LYS A 219 19.17 -15.45 -4.40
C LYS A 219 19.87 -14.09 -4.50
N GLN A 220 20.05 -13.55 -5.73
CA GLN A 220 20.74 -12.26 -5.92
C GLN A 220 19.92 -11.13 -5.30
N MET A 221 18.62 -11.07 -5.56
CA MET A 221 17.71 -10.10 -4.97
C MET A 221 17.68 -10.22 -3.44
N ALA A 222 17.61 -11.44 -2.90
CA ALA A 222 17.64 -11.67 -1.45
C ALA A 222 18.89 -11.12 -0.78
N LEU A 223 20.06 -11.31 -1.42
CA LEU A 223 21.32 -10.77 -0.94
C LEU A 223 21.36 -9.24 -1.00
N GLU A 224 20.83 -8.62 -2.06
CA GLU A 224 20.74 -7.16 -2.14
C GLU A 224 19.80 -6.60 -1.09
N LEU A 225 18.61 -7.19 -0.92
CA LEU A 225 17.67 -6.78 0.12
C LEU A 225 18.31 -6.77 1.51
N ALA A 226 19.09 -7.80 1.83
CA ALA A 226 19.79 -7.90 3.10
C ALA A 226 20.94 -6.88 3.24
N LYS A 227 21.69 -6.64 2.17
CA LYS A 227 22.83 -5.68 2.18
C LYS A 227 22.35 -4.23 2.29
N ASN A 228 21.25 -3.91 1.67
CA ASN A 228 20.69 -2.55 1.60
C ASN A 228 19.56 -2.34 2.63
N ALA A 229 19.48 -3.21 3.63
CA ALA A 229 18.45 -3.11 4.66
C ALA A 229 18.49 -1.73 5.35
N ASN A 230 17.31 -1.20 5.60
CA ASN A 230 17.07 0.02 6.39
C ASN A 230 15.97 -0.28 7.42
N PRO A 231 16.31 -1.08 8.46
CA PRO A 231 15.37 -1.60 9.46
C PRO A 231 14.95 -0.55 10.47
#